data_020a3812500847cabe60a5ea03a1e16a
#
_entry.id   020a3812500847cabe60a5ea03a1e16a
#
_cell.length_a   1.000
_cell.length_b   1.000
_cell.length_c   1.000
_cell.angle_alpha   90.00
_cell.angle_beta   90.00
_cell.angle_gamma   90.00
#
_symmetry.space_group_name_H-M   'P 1'
#
loop_
_entity.id
_entity.type
_entity.pdbx_description
1 polymer ?
#
loop_
_entity_poly.entity_id
_entity_poly.type
_entity_poly.pdbx_seq_one_letter_code
_entity_poly.pdbx_strand_id
1 'polypeptide(L)'
;MEGTKTADVNVGQEKASEKGESIHYIEFDKPYHFEGKEYRGVELEGAWELTTKEKISIDRMYERLKEERPANPILSTLYAVCVATHVTKLPLEFFYKMRASDFLKVETAVRRAFFMPD
;
A
#
# COMPACT_ATOMS: atom_id res chain seq x y z
N MET A 1 8.95 -20.62 -12.06
CA MET A 1 9.30 -20.93 -11.56
C MET A 1 9.36 -21.04 -10.96
N GLU A 2 8.99 -20.62 -11.10
CA GLU A 2 9.15 -20.76 -10.41
C GLU A 2 8.90 -20.71 -9.84
N GLY A 3 8.41 -20.45 -10.03
CA GLY A 3 8.25 -20.59 -9.26
C GLY A 3 7.97 -20.12 -8.87
N THR A 4 7.46 -19.94 -8.81
CA THR A 4 7.49 -19.69 -8.17
C THR A 4 7.35 -19.24 -7.90
N LYS A 5 6.92 -19.04 -7.98
CA LYS A 5 7.01 -18.79 -7.40
C LYS A 5 6.70 -18.52 -7.27
N THR A 6 6.19 -18.36 -7.59
CA THR A 6 6.10 -18.24 -7.14
C THR A 6 5.83 -17.84 -7.20
N ALA A 7 5.22 -17.71 -7.42
CA ALA A 7 5.28 -17.59 -7.13
C ALA A 7 5.15 -17.06 -7.31
N ASP A 8 4.63 -16.72 -7.48
CA ASP A 8 4.84 -16.52 -7.28
C ASP A 8 4.68 -15.87 -7.34
N VAL A 9 4.05 -15.50 -7.45
CA VAL A 9 4.19 -15.25 -7.10
C VAL A 9 4.17 -14.65 -7.19
N ASN A 10 3.64 -14.13 -7.27
CA ASN A 10 4.02 -13.90 -6.99
C ASN A 10 4.10 -13.44 -7.21
N VAL A 11 3.48 -13.18 -7.43
CA VAL A 11 3.91 -13.01 -7.28
C VAL A 11 4.04 -12.43 -7.25
N GLY A 12 3.64 -11.97 -7.36
CA GLY A 12 4.06 -11.80 -6.94
C GLY A 12 4.41 -11.43 -6.69
N GLN A 13 4.05 -11.19 -6.39
CA GLN A 13 4.59 -11.27 -5.89
C GLN A 13 5.30 -11.58 -5.67
N GLU A 14 5.18 -11.72 -5.69
CA GLU A 14 6.04 -12.14 -5.42
C GLU A 14 6.79 -11.85 -5.51
N LYS A 15 6.93 -11.47 -5.65
CA LYS A 15 7.77 -11.26 -5.67
C LYS A 15 8.18 -10.62 -5.21
N ALA A 16 7.87 -10.49 -4.85
CA ALA A 16 8.39 -10.04 -4.43
C ALA A 16 9.06 -9.66 -3.90
N SER A 17 9.29 -9.94 -3.78
CA SER A 17 10.02 -9.75 -3.23
C SER A 17 10.97 -9.37 -3.25
N GLU A 18 11.13 -9.67 -3.71
CA GLU A 18 12.15 -9.24 -3.88
C GLU A 18 12.33 -7.99 -4.10
N LYS A 19 11.65 -7.76 -4.18
CA LYS A 19 11.72 -6.73 -4.11
C LYS A 19 12.12 -5.88 -3.06
N GLY A 20 12.40 -6.10 -2.04
CA GLY A 20 12.94 -5.31 -0.97
C GLY A 20 14.10 -4.43 -1.36
N GLU A 21 14.42 -4.35 -2.66
CA GLU A 21 15.50 -3.52 -3.13
C GLU A 21 15.07 -2.09 -3.37
N SER A 22 13.77 -1.82 -3.44
CA SER A 22 13.27 -0.48 -3.63
C SER A 22 13.37 0.29 -2.32
N ILE A 23 13.73 1.57 -2.38
CA ILE A 23 13.76 2.41 -1.19
C ILE A 23 12.37 2.70 -0.67
N HIS A 24 11.35 2.40 -1.46
CA HIS A 24 9.96 2.61 -1.07
C HIS A 24 9.24 1.29 -0.74
N TYR A 25 10.00 0.22 -0.58
CA TYR A 25 9.46 -1.05 -0.13
C TYR A 25 9.28 -0.98 1.38
N ILE A 26 8.09 -1.34 1.86
CA ILE A 26 7.79 -1.31 3.28
C ILE A 26 7.81 -2.74 3.80
N GLU A 27 8.74 -3.04 4.70
CA GLU A 27 8.88 -4.38 5.25
C GLU A 27 8.07 -4.49 6.54
N PHE A 28 7.31 -5.58 6.66
CA PHE A 28 6.53 -5.83 7.87
C PHE A 28 7.40 -6.41 8.96
N ASP A 29 7.04 -6.16 10.21
CA ASP A 29 7.80 -6.72 11.34
C ASP A 29 7.71 -8.24 11.37
N LYS A 30 6.55 -8.78 10.99
CA LYS A 30 6.33 -10.22 10.94
C LYS A 30 5.62 -10.54 9.64
N PRO A 31 5.80 -11.77 9.12
CA PRO A 31 5.06 -12.17 7.93
C PRO A 31 3.56 -12.01 8.15
N TYR A 32 2.87 -11.51 7.15
CA TYR A 32 1.44 -11.25 7.20
C TYR A 32 0.74 -12.21 6.26
N HIS A 33 -0.18 -12.99 6.82
CA HIS A 33 -0.93 -13.96 6.02
C HIS A 33 -2.28 -13.38 5.66
N PHE A 34 -2.58 -13.35 4.37
CA PHE A 34 -3.84 -12.83 3.88
C PHE A 34 -4.34 -13.72 2.76
N GLU A 35 -5.53 -14.27 2.92
CA GLU A 35 -6.17 -15.12 1.93
C GLU A 35 -5.24 -16.23 1.41
N GLY A 36 -4.57 -16.88 2.34
CA GLY A 36 -3.74 -18.03 2.01
C GLY A 36 -2.35 -17.72 1.51
N LYS A 37 -1.99 -16.45 1.44
CA LYS A 37 -0.67 -16.04 0.99
C LYS A 37 0.09 -15.34 2.10
N GLU A 38 1.40 -15.49 2.08
CA GLU A 38 2.25 -14.80 3.04
C GLU A 38 2.88 -13.59 2.38
N TYR A 39 2.81 -12.45 3.06
CA TYR A 39 3.40 -11.20 2.60
C TYR A 39 4.42 -10.72 3.60
N ARG A 40 5.58 -10.31 3.14
CA ARG A 40 6.62 -9.79 4.00
C ARG A 40 6.72 -8.28 3.94
N GLY A 41 5.99 -7.67 3.03
CA GLY A 41 5.97 -6.22 2.87
C GLY A 41 5.18 -5.85 1.65
N VAL A 42 5.18 -4.56 1.35
CA VAL A 42 4.50 -4.05 0.15
C VAL A 42 5.37 -3.00 -0.52
N GLU A 43 5.25 -2.91 -1.84
CA GLU A 43 5.98 -1.96 -2.63
C GLU A 43 5.13 -0.71 -2.86
N LEU A 44 5.61 0.44 -2.41
CA LEU A 44 4.86 1.69 -2.54
C LEU A 44 5.49 2.67 -3.53
N GLU A 45 6.41 2.20 -4.35
CA GLU A 45 7.07 3.05 -5.35
C GLU A 45 6.05 3.85 -6.15
N GLY A 46 4.93 3.22 -6.53
CA GLY A 46 3.93 3.88 -7.34
C GLY A 46 3.33 5.13 -6.71
N ALA A 47 3.42 5.26 -5.38
CA ALA A 47 2.88 6.46 -4.72
C ALA A 47 3.65 7.71 -5.12
N TRP A 48 4.93 7.55 -5.48
CA TRP A 48 5.76 8.67 -5.93
C TRP A 48 5.56 9.00 -7.39
N GLU A 49 4.80 8.17 -8.10
CA GLU A 49 4.60 8.33 -9.55
C GLU A 49 3.16 8.58 -9.92
N LEU A 50 2.31 8.89 -8.94
CA LEU A 50 0.90 9.11 -9.20
C LEU A 50 0.68 10.32 -10.09
N THR A 51 -0.19 10.16 -11.08
CA THR A 51 -0.62 11.27 -11.91
C THR A 51 -1.78 11.99 -11.23
N THR A 52 -2.10 13.18 -11.72
CA THR A 52 -3.26 13.91 -11.22
C THR A 52 -4.54 13.11 -11.43
N LYS A 53 -4.65 12.42 -12.57
CA LYS A 53 -5.83 11.61 -12.86
C LYS A 53 -5.99 10.48 -11.84
N GLU A 54 -4.88 9.87 -11.46
CA GLU A 54 -4.93 8.82 -10.46
C GLU A 54 -5.30 9.37 -9.09
N LYS A 55 -4.80 10.56 -8.76
CA LYS A 55 -5.18 11.19 -7.51
C LYS A 55 -6.68 11.45 -7.45
N ILE A 56 -7.26 11.87 -8.58
CA ILE A 56 -8.71 12.08 -8.64
C ILE A 56 -9.45 10.78 -8.37
N SER A 57 -8.96 9.66 -8.91
CA SER A 57 -9.58 8.35 -8.66
C SER A 57 -9.49 7.96 -7.19
N ILE A 58 -8.33 8.22 -6.58
CA ILE A 58 -8.14 7.93 -5.16
C ILE A 58 -9.08 8.79 -4.33
N ASP A 59 -9.19 10.07 -4.66
CA ASP A 59 -10.07 10.98 -3.94
C ASP A 59 -11.53 10.49 -4.00
N ARG A 60 -11.95 9.98 -5.15
CA ARG A 60 -13.31 9.45 -5.28
C ARG A 60 -13.53 8.23 -4.42
N MET A 61 -12.55 7.35 -4.34
CA MET A 61 -12.63 6.19 -3.46
C MET A 61 -12.75 6.65 -2.01
N TYR A 62 -11.94 7.61 -1.62
CA TYR A 62 -11.97 8.14 -0.27
C TYR A 62 -13.35 8.71 0.05
N GLU A 63 -13.94 9.47 -0.87
CA GLU A 63 -15.25 10.08 -0.63
C GLU A 63 -16.33 9.03 -0.41
N ARG A 64 -16.21 7.88 -1.07
CA ARG A 64 -17.20 6.82 -0.89
C ARG A 64 -17.05 6.08 0.45
N LEU A 65 -15.85 6.09 1.01
CA LEU A 65 -15.55 5.27 2.19
C LEU A 65 -15.53 6.06 3.48
N LYS A 66 -15.31 7.36 3.44
CA LYS A 66 -15.15 8.15 4.65
C LYS A 66 -16.44 8.23 5.42
N GLU A 67 -16.32 8.30 6.75
CA GLU A 67 -17.47 8.47 7.63
C GLU A 67 -17.49 9.84 8.27
N GLU A 68 -16.34 10.53 8.27
CA GLU A 68 -16.20 11.87 8.84
C GLU A 68 -15.48 12.75 7.85
N ARG A 69 -15.52 14.06 8.10
CA ARG A 69 -14.81 15.02 7.26
C ARG A 69 -13.61 15.58 8.03
N PRO A 70 -12.44 14.99 7.85
CA PRO A 70 -11.25 15.55 8.49
C PRO A 70 -10.88 16.88 7.86
N ALA A 71 -10.14 17.70 8.62
CA ALA A 71 -9.70 19.01 8.13
C ALA A 71 -8.82 18.87 6.89
N ASN A 72 -8.00 17.81 6.84
CA ASN A 72 -7.13 17.57 5.71
C ASN A 72 -7.19 16.09 5.38
N PRO A 73 -7.96 15.70 4.34
CA PRO A 73 -8.14 14.27 4.01
C PRO A 73 -6.83 13.53 3.77
N ILE A 74 -5.83 14.18 3.17
CA ILE A 74 -4.56 13.51 2.86
C ILE A 74 -3.87 13.02 4.12
N LEU A 75 -4.16 13.65 5.26
CA LEU A 75 -3.56 13.25 6.52
C LEU A 75 -4.33 12.15 7.23
N SER A 76 -5.45 11.69 6.68
CA SER A 76 -6.24 10.66 7.35
C SER A 76 -5.67 9.28 7.04
N THR A 77 -5.84 8.38 8.00
CA THR A 77 -5.44 6.99 7.82
C THR A 77 -6.20 6.35 6.65
N LEU A 78 -7.49 6.66 6.54
CA LEU A 78 -8.30 6.10 5.46
C LEU A 78 -7.77 6.52 4.10
N TYR A 79 -7.33 7.77 3.96
CA TYR A 79 -6.78 8.23 2.70
C TYR A 79 -5.53 7.41 2.34
N ALA A 80 -4.68 7.14 3.35
CA ALA A 80 -3.50 6.32 3.12
C ALA A 80 -3.88 4.91 2.66
N VAL A 81 -4.96 4.36 3.21
CA VAL A 81 -5.46 3.06 2.74
C VAL A 81 -5.85 3.14 1.27
N CYS A 82 -6.55 4.20 0.89
CA CYS A 82 -6.98 4.36 -0.51
C CYS A 82 -5.78 4.44 -1.45
N VAL A 83 -4.75 5.21 -1.06
CA VAL A 83 -3.55 5.30 -1.88
C VAL A 83 -2.87 3.93 -1.99
N ALA A 84 -2.71 3.25 -0.85
CA ALA A 84 -2.02 1.96 -0.83
C ALA A 84 -2.76 0.93 -1.70
N THR A 85 -4.08 0.89 -1.59
CA THR A 85 -4.90 -0.02 -2.39
C THR A 85 -4.72 0.27 -3.89
N HIS A 86 -4.74 1.54 -4.25
CA HIS A 86 -4.59 1.92 -5.65
C HIS A 86 -3.22 1.52 -6.20
N VAL A 87 -2.19 1.81 -5.43
CA VAL A 87 -0.81 1.61 -5.87
C VAL A 87 -0.41 0.13 -5.93
N THR A 88 -0.82 -0.64 -4.92
CA THR A 88 -0.40 -2.04 -4.82
C THR A 88 -1.35 -2.99 -5.53
N LYS A 89 -2.56 -2.54 -5.85
CA LYS A 89 -3.62 -3.38 -6.42
C LYS A 89 -4.10 -4.46 -5.47
N LEU A 90 -3.79 -4.32 -4.18
CA LEU A 90 -4.29 -5.22 -3.16
C LEU A 90 -5.64 -4.71 -2.65
N PRO A 91 -6.52 -5.62 -2.18
CA PRO A 91 -7.85 -5.19 -1.74
C PRO A 91 -7.81 -4.38 -0.46
N LEU A 92 -8.86 -3.58 -0.23
CA LEU A 92 -9.00 -2.79 0.99
C LEU A 92 -8.79 -3.63 2.25
N GLU A 93 -9.37 -4.83 2.26
CA GLU A 93 -9.31 -5.69 3.45
C GLU A 93 -7.88 -6.06 3.81
N PHE A 94 -6.99 -6.11 2.81
CA PHE A 94 -5.58 -6.39 3.07
C PHE A 94 -5.04 -5.37 4.09
N PHE A 95 -5.34 -4.09 3.86
CA PHE A 95 -4.83 -3.04 4.72
C PHE A 95 -5.66 -2.87 5.98
N TYR A 96 -6.97 -3.13 5.92
CA TYR A 96 -7.83 -3.02 7.09
C TYR A 96 -7.45 -4.05 8.16
N LYS A 97 -7.06 -5.25 7.76
CA LYS A 97 -6.76 -6.32 8.71
C LYS A 97 -5.30 -6.37 9.08
N MET A 98 -4.50 -5.51 8.49
CA MET A 98 -3.09 -5.45 8.78
C MET A 98 -2.86 -4.95 10.20
N ARG A 99 -1.76 -5.38 10.80
CA ARG A 99 -1.35 -4.88 12.09
C ARG A 99 -1.16 -3.36 12.01
N ALA A 100 -1.69 -2.63 13.00
CA ALA A 100 -1.64 -1.17 12.97
C ALA A 100 -0.21 -0.63 12.92
N SER A 101 0.71 -1.28 13.63
CA SER A 101 2.09 -0.82 13.65
C SER A 101 2.74 -0.94 12.27
N ASP A 102 2.38 -1.97 11.50
CA ASP A 102 2.89 -2.09 10.14
C ASP A 102 2.22 -1.10 9.21
N PHE A 103 0.92 -0.87 9.39
CA PHE A 103 0.25 0.10 8.54
C PHE A 103 0.74 1.52 8.80
N LEU A 104 1.18 1.81 10.02
CA LEU A 104 1.76 3.12 10.30
C LEU A 104 2.96 3.39 9.40
N LYS A 105 3.75 2.36 9.09
CA LYS A 105 4.86 2.52 8.16
C LYS A 105 4.37 2.85 6.77
N VAL A 106 3.29 2.19 6.33
CA VAL A 106 2.67 2.46 5.04
C VAL A 106 2.16 3.90 4.99
N GLU A 107 1.46 4.30 6.03
CA GLU A 107 0.88 5.64 6.12
C GLU A 107 1.96 6.71 6.06
N THR A 108 3.06 6.50 6.78
CA THR A 108 4.18 7.43 6.78
C THR A 108 4.76 7.56 5.37
N ALA A 109 4.91 6.45 4.67
CA ALA A 109 5.44 6.47 3.30
C ALA A 109 4.50 7.22 2.36
N VAL A 110 3.19 7.03 2.50
CA VAL A 110 2.22 7.74 1.66
C VAL A 110 2.33 9.25 1.89
N ARG A 111 2.41 9.67 3.15
CA ARG A 111 2.53 11.09 3.44
C ARG A 111 3.82 11.67 2.85
N ARG A 112 4.88 10.90 2.91
CA ARG A 112 6.16 11.33 2.36
C ARG A 112 6.05 11.53 0.87
N ALA A 113 5.38 10.62 0.17
CA ALA A 113 5.22 10.72 -1.27
C ALA A 113 4.47 11.99 -1.65
N PHE A 114 3.51 12.43 -0.82
CA PHE A 114 2.70 13.61 -1.15
C PHE A 114 3.37 14.90 -0.75
N PHE A 115 4.09 14.90 0.38
CA PHE A 115 4.60 16.17 0.93
C PHE A 115 6.11 16.31 0.84
N MET A 116 6.83 15.23 0.66
CA MET A 116 8.30 15.27 0.58
C MET A 116 8.80 14.31 -0.49
N PRO A 117 8.37 14.51 -1.74
CA PRO A 117 8.81 13.59 -2.80
C PRO A 117 10.33 13.69 -2.99
N ASP A 118 10.92 12.57 -3.36
CA ASP A 118 12.36 12.49 -3.58
C ASP A 118 12.80 13.26 -4.79
#